data_c6b3068fa02c3f90d8f0c0e6bc3969e4
#
_entry.id   c6b3068fa02c3f90d8f0c0e6bc3969e4
#
_cell.length_a   1.000
_cell.length_b   1.000
_cell.length_c   1.000
_cell.angle_alpha   90.00
_cell.angle_beta   90.00
_cell.angle_gamma   90.00
#
_symmetry.space_group_name_H-M   'P 1'
#
loop_
_entity.id
_entity.type
_entity.pdbx_description
1 polymer ?
#
loop_
_entity_poly.entity_id
_entity_poly.type
_entity_poly.pdbx_seq_one_letter_code
_entity_poly.pdbx_strand_id
1 'polypeptide(L)'
;MIGGPSRLDFVGIGAKSARELIMKRSGNVLERILLTNDDGIGAPGLAVLEQIARELAPEIWVVAPEHDQSGVSHAVSLHHPIRVSERGLRRFAITGTPGDCAVMGVCHLMGGMRPDLLLCGVNRGANLGMETVFSGTVGGAMTGMMLGVPSIALSQAWTDRYQVQWQTAATLGPGVVRQLLAIGWGEATCLNVNFPDLPAEGVGALTLARQGVGLLQGMQVETGTDPRGLSYHWIAFRRGPREQGPESDIDALQAGRIVVTPLRYDRTDEEAYQLLAKSLPRE
;
A
#
# COMPACT_ATOMS: atom_id res chain seq x y z
N MET A 1 37.39 -23.26 -1.94
CA MET A 1 36.26 -23.81 -1.19
C MET A 1 35.32 -22.63 -0.93
N ILE A 2 34.25 -22.55 -1.69
CA ILE A 2 33.21 -21.48 -1.58
C ILE A 2 32.19 -22.03 -0.59
N GLY A 3 32.11 -21.43 0.60
CA GLY A 3 31.13 -21.78 1.61
C GLY A 3 29.72 -21.60 1.05
N GLY A 4 28.92 -22.66 1.07
CA GLY A 4 27.52 -22.63 0.67
C GLY A 4 26.69 -21.74 1.61
N PRO A 5 25.59 -21.15 1.14
CA PRO A 5 24.73 -20.31 1.96
C PRO A 5 24.11 -21.12 3.09
N SER A 6 24.23 -20.59 4.31
CA SER A 6 23.54 -21.07 5.50
C SER A 6 22.03 -21.17 5.26
N ARG A 7 21.39 -22.20 5.82
CA ARG A 7 19.94 -22.42 5.79
C ARG A 7 19.20 -21.10 6.04
N LEU A 8 18.45 -20.67 5.05
CA LEU A 8 17.40 -19.67 5.22
C LEU A 8 16.33 -20.31 6.10
N ASP A 9 16.27 -19.94 7.35
CA ASP A 9 15.12 -20.21 8.18
C ASP A 9 13.92 -19.54 7.56
N PHE A 10 12.99 -20.31 7.06
CA PHE A 10 11.67 -19.82 6.71
C PHE A 10 11.12 -19.10 7.93
N VAL A 11 10.96 -17.79 7.85
CA VAL A 11 10.23 -17.02 8.87
C VAL A 11 8.78 -17.49 8.76
N GLY A 12 8.45 -18.50 9.60
CA GLY A 12 7.09 -19.01 9.67
C GLY A 12 6.13 -17.88 9.97
N ILE A 13 4.97 -17.92 9.31
CA ILE A 13 3.82 -17.07 9.60
C ILE A 13 3.33 -17.44 11.01
N GLY A 14 4.05 -16.99 12.02
CA GLY A 14 3.79 -17.19 13.43
C GLY A 14 3.17 -15.94 14.02
N ALA A 15 1.90 -16.00 14.18
CA ALA A 15 0.98 -14.96 14.57
C ALA A 15 1.24 -14.39 15.97
N LYS A 16 1.61 -13.12 16.03
CA LYS A 16 1.35 -12.25 17.20
C LYS A 16 0.59 -11.04 16.71
N SER A 17 -0.53 -10.71 17.35
CA SER A 17 -1.37 -9.60 16.91
C SER A 17 -0.58 -8.28 16.87
N ALA A 18 -0.89 -7.41 15.90
CA ALA A 18 -0.34 -6.06 15.85
C ALA A 18 -0.47 -5.36 17.21
N ARG A 19 -1.55 -5.64 17.94
CA ARG A 19 -1.80 -5.18 19.30
C ARG A 19 -0.81 -5.74 20.32
N GLU A 20 -0.41 -7.03 20.23
CA GLU A 20 0.59 -7.63 21.14
C GLU A 20 2.00 -7.15 20.84
N LEU A 21 2.34 -6.92 19.57
CA LEU A 21 3.62 -6.34 19.18
C LEU A 21 3.74 -4.89 19.65
N ILE A 22 2.66 -4.13 19.58
CA ILE A 22 2.59 -2.72 20.03
C ILE A 22 2.47 -2.63 21.56
N MET A 23 1.70 -3.50 22.23
CA MET A 23 1.52 -3.48 23.69
C MET A 23 2.68 -4.07 24.49
N LYS A 24 3.51 -4.93 23.94
CA LYS A 24 4.67 -5.49 24.65
C LYS A 24 5.81 -4.50 24.89
N ARG A 25 5.80 -3.34 24.23
CA ARG A 25 6.76 -2.27 24.45
C ARG A 25 6.07 -1.15 25.22
N SER A 26 6.26 -1.13 26.51
CA SER A 26 5.80 -0.06 27.41
C SER A 26 6.22 1.31 26.90
N GLY A 27 5.28 2.00 26.23
CA GLY A 27 5.42 3.37 25.76
C GLY A 27 5.41 3.48 24.23
N ASN A 28 4.29 3.35 23.58
CA ASN A 28 3.85 3.86 22.23
C ASN A 28 4.92 4.37 21.21
N VAL A 29 6.18 3.93 21.26
CA VAL A 29 7.26 4.41 20.40
C VAL A 29 7.67 3.26 19.49
N LEU A 30 7.42 3.40 18.17
CA LEU A 30 8.00 2.54 17.15
C LEU A 30 9.52 2.75 17.15
N GLU A 31 10.29 1.68 16.96
CA GLU A 31 11.74 1.79 16.81
C GLU A 31 12.11 2.01 15.35
N ARG A 32 11.48 1.25 14.44
CA ARG A 32 11.82 1.29 13.01
C ARG A 32 10.62 1.10 12.11
N ILE A 33 10.61 1.88 11.02
CA ILE A 33 9.58 1.82 9.99
C ILE A 33 10.22 1.50 8.64
N LEU A 34 9.62 0.58 7.89
CA LEU A 34 9.95 0.34 6.48
C LEU A 34 9.01 1.11 5.59
N LEU A 35 9.56 1.86 4.64
CA LEU A 35 8.83 2.64 3.64
C LEU A 35 9.01 2.04 2.26
N THR A 36 7.92 2.00 1.50
CA THR A 36 7.93 1.72 0.06
C THR A 36 6.85 2.54 -0.64
N ASN A 37 6.77 2.47 -1.97
CA ASN A 37 5.73 3.06 -2.80
C ASN A 37 5.66 2.36 -4.16
N ASP A 38 4.80 2.80 -5.05
CA ASP A 38 4.77 2.41 -6.46
C ASP A 38 5.17 3.53 -7.43
N ASP A 39 5.13 4.79 -7.00
CA ASP A 39 5.55 5.94 -7.82
C ASP A 39 7.10 6.03 -8.02
N GLY A 40 7.89 5.22 -7.29
CA GLY A 40 9.34 5.14 -7.39
C GLY A 40 10.11 5.94 -6.33
N ILE A 41 11.44 5.63 -6.22
CA ILE A 41 12.34 6.15 -5.17
C ILE A 41 12.49 7.67 -5.15
N GLY A 42 12.26 8.34 -6.28
CA GLY A 42 12.34 9.81 -6.42
C GLY A 42 10.99 10.52 -6.34
N ALA A 43 9.90 9.81 -6.07
CA ALA A 43 8.56 10.39 -6.10
C ALA A 43 8.32 11.39 -4.96
N PRO A 44 7.59 12.51 -5.22
CA PRO A 44 7.25 13.49 -4.18
C PRO A 44 6.47 12.87 -3.01
N GLY A 45 5.55 11.94 -3.29
CA GLY A 45 4.77 11.24 -2.26
C GLY A 45 5.63 10.41 -1.31
N LEU A 46 6.74 9.81 -1.78
CA LEU A 46 7.68 9.10 -0.92
C LEU A 46 8.39 10.07 0.05
N ALA A 47 8.74 11.27 -0.41
CA ALA A 47 9.31 12.29 0.47
C ALA A 47 8.32 12.72 1.56
N VAL A 48 7.04 12.82 1.24
CA VAL A 48 5.96 13.05 2.22
C VAL A 48 5.86 11.88 3.20
N LEU A 49 5.92 10.65 2.71
CA LEU A 49 5.88 9.46 3.57
C LEU A 49 7.07 9.42 4.55
N GLU A 50 8.26 9.79 4.09
CA GLU A 50 9.44 9.92 4.95
C GLU A 50 9.25 10.99 6.02
N GLN A 51 8.62 12.13 5.69
CA GLN A 51 8.31 13.18 6.67
C GLN A 51 7.35 12.65 7.74
N ILE A 52 6.28 11.95 7.33
CA ILE A 52 5.34 11.30 8.26
C ILE A 52 6.07 10.31 9.17
N ALA A 53 6.91 9.45 8.60
CA ALA A 53 7.59 8.40 9.34
C ALA A 53 8.59 8.92 10.37
N ARG A 54 9.31 10.02 10.07
CA ARG A 54 10.26 10.66 11.00
C ARG A 54 9.61 11.18 12.28
N GLU A 55 8.32 11.49 12.24
CA GLU A 55 7.56 11.84 13.44
C GLU A 55 7.12 10.64 14.30
N LEU A 56 7.21 9.43 13.72
CA LEU A 56 6.69 8.19 14.32
C LEU A 56 7.78 7.29 14.88
N ALA A 57 8.98 7.27 14.27
CA ALA A 57 10.08 6.41 14.67
C ALA A 57 11.45 7.05 14.39
N PRO A 58 12.47 6.75 15.20
CA PRO A 58 13.82 7.26 14.99
C PRO A 58 14.54 6.57 13.82
N GLU A 59 14.17 5.35 13.47
CA GLU A 59 14.84 4.57 12.43
C GLU A 59 13.94 4.32 11.23
N ILE A 60 14.31 4.91 10.08
CA ILE A 60 13.55 4.83 8.84
C ILE A 60 14.36 4.07 7.79
N TRP A 61 13.76 3.06 7.21
CA TRP A 61 14.27 2.30 6.07
C TRP A 61 13.41 2.61 4.84
N VAL A 62 14.05 2.93 3.73
CA VAL A 62 13.38 3.18 2.45
C VAL A 62 13.84 2.13 1.46
N VAL A 63 12.92 1.32 0.99
CA VAL A 63 13.14 0.36 -0.10
C VAL A 63 12.03 0.57 -1.11
N ALA A 64 12.34 1.16 -2.25
CA ALA A 64 11.35 1.58 -3.23
C ALA A 64 11.76 1.20 -4.66
N PRO A 65 10.81 1.07 -5.60
CA PRO A 65 11.11 0.83 -7.00
C PRO A 65 12.00 1.93 -7.58
N GLU A 66 12.91 1.55 -8.49
CA GLU A 66 13.74 2.52 -9.19
C GLU A 66 12.91 3.44 -10.10
N HIS A 67 11.84 2.90 -10.67
CA HIS A 67 10.92 3.59 -11.59
C HIS A 67 9.47 3.39 -11.17
N ASP A 68 8.57 4.20 -11.76
CA ASP A 68 7.13 4.11 -11.59
C ASP A 68 6.61 2.69 -11.93
N GLN A 69 5.83 2.12 -11.02
CA GLN A 69 5.19 0.80 -11.08
C GLN A 69 3.66 0.92 -10.94
N SER A 70 3.08 2.05 -11.37
CA SER A 70 1.62 2.27 -11.31
C SER A 70 0.85 1.18 -12.04
N GLY A 71 -0.20 0.67 -11.43
CA GLY A 71 -1.05 -0.38 -12.01
C GLY A 71 -0.47 -1.79 -11.93
N VAL A 72 0.64 -2.03 -11.24
CA VAL A 72 1.29 -3.34 -11.15
C VAL A 72 0.57 -4.30 -10.20
N SER A 73 -0.45 -3.83 -9.47
CA SER A 73 -1.20 -4.68 -8.54
C SER A 73 -0.31 -5.23 -7.41
N HIS A 74 -0.56 -6.47 -7.00
CA HIS A 74 0.19 -7.23 -6.00
C HIS A 74 1.20 -8.18 -6.65
N ALA A 75 1.92 -7.71 -7.69
CA ALA A 75 2.89 -8.54 -8.41
C ALA A 75 4.20 -8.69 -7.63
N VAL A 76 4.84 -9.86 -7.78
CA VAL A 76 6.20 -10.14 -7.31
C VAL A 76 7.05 -10.75 -8.43
N SER A 77 8.34 -10.42 -8.45
CA SER A 77 9.29 -10.82 -9.50
C SER A 77 9.90 -12.19 -9.21
N LEU A 78 9.21 -13.27 -9.62
CA LEU A 78 9.70 -14.64 -9.41
C LEU A 78 10.65 -15.12 -10.51
N HIS A 79 10.60 -14.52 -11.71
CA HIS A 79 11.33 -15.01 -12.90
C HIS A 79 12.42 -14.05 -13.37
N HIS A 80 12.57 -12.90 -12.73
CA HIS A 80 13.58 -11.92 -13.04
C HIS A 80 14.39 -11.56 -11.80
N PRO A 81 15.74 -11.44 -11.91
CA PRO A 81 16.54 -11.04 -10.77
C PRO A 81 16.29 -9.58 -10.40
N ILE A 82 16.18 -9.34 -9.11
CA ILE A 82 16.06 -7.99 -8.55
C ILE A 82 17.48 -7.43 -8.33
N ARG A 83 17.72 -6.21 -8.78
CA ARG A 83 18.96 -5.47 -8.53
C ARG A 83 18.72 -4.39 -7.49
N VAL A 84 19.70 -4.21 -6.61
CA VAL A 84 19.65 -3.22 -5.52
C VAL A 84 20.68 -2.14 -5.80
N SER A 85 20.25 -0.89 -5.73
CA SER A 85 21.11 0.31 -5.79
C SER A 85 20.99 1.06 -4.47
N GLU A 86 22.07 1.18 -3.72
CA GLU A 86 22.10 2.00 -2.52
C GLU A 86 22.05 3.49 -2.91
N ARG A 87 21.13 4.24 -2.29
CA ARG A 87 20.89 5.67 -2.54
C ARG A 87 21.16 6.54 -1.31
N GLY A 88 21.70 5.95 -0.26
CA GLY A 88 22.03 6.59 1.00
C GLY A 88 21.82 5.65 2.19
N LEU A 89 22.07 6.18 3.38
CA LEU A 89 21.91 5.39 4.62
C LEU A 89 20.48 4.84 4.72
N ARG A 90 20.34 3.51 4.75
CA ARG A 90 19.05 2.80 4.82
C ARG A 90 18.08 3.17 3.69
N ARG A 91 18.61 3.56 2.52
CA ARG A 91 17.82 3.97 1.35
C ARG A 91 18.26 3.21 0.12
N PHE A 92 17.37 2.41 -0.46
CA PHE A 92 17.63 1.48 -1.54
C PHE A 92 16.59 1.63 -2.65
N ALA A 93 17.08 1.73 -3.89
CA ALA A 93 16.24 1.58 -5.07
C ALA A 93 16.37 0.16 -5.60
N ILE A 94 15.29 -0.49 -6.00
CA ILE A 94 15.33 -1.82 -6.58
C ILE A 94 14.64 -1.89 -7.94
N THR A 95 15.11 -2.78 -8.80
CA THR A 95 14.48 -3.08 -10.09
C THR A 95 13.33 -4.08 -9.86
N GLY A 96 12.26 -3.63 -9.21
CA GLY A 96 11.14 -4.49 -8.83
C GLY A 96 9.88 -3.71 -8.49
N THR A 97 8.88 -4.44 -8.07
CA THR A 97 7.55 -3.93 -7.69
C THR A 97 7.54 -3.46 -6.23
N PRO A 98 6.48 -2.77 -5.76
CA PRO A 98 6.30 -2.47 -4.34
C PRO A 98 6.27 -3.73 -3.44
N GLY A 99 5.68 -4.82 -3.95
CA GLY A 99 5.73 -6.13 -3.28
C GLY A 99 7.16 -6.65 -3.13
N ASP A 100 7.97 -6.58 -4.19
CA ASP A 100 9.39 -6.93 -4.13
C ASP A 100 10.15 -6.06 -3.14
N CYS A 101 9.84 -4.76 -3.07
CA CYS A 101 10.44 -3.84 -2.11
C CYS A 101 10.15 -4.25 -0.66
N ALA A 102 8.90 -4.61 -0.36
CA ALA A 102 8.52 -5.10 0.96
C ALA A 102 9.27 -6.40 1.31
N VAL A 103 9.33 -7.37 0.39
CA VAL A 103 10.09 -8.62 0.57
C VAL A 103 11.57 -8.34 0.80
N MET A 104 12.19 -7.54 -0.08
CA MET A 104 13.62 -7.21 0.02
C MET A 104 13.94 -6.46 1.30
N GLY A 105 13.09 -5.52 1.72
CA GLY A 105 13.25 -4.81 2.98
C GLY A 105 13.22 -5.75 4.17
N VAL A 106 12.12 -6.47 4.35
CA VAL A 106 11.87 -7.31 5.53
C VAL A 106 12.79 -8.52 5.58
N CYS A 107 13.00 -9.20 4.46
CA CYS A 107 13.69 -10.49 4.44
C CYS A 107 15.20 -10.39 4.18
N HIS A 108 15.70 -9.27 3.68
CA HIS A 108 17.11 -9.17 3.25
C HIS A 108 17.80 -7.90 3.75
N LEU A 109 17.39 -6.72 3.29
CA LEU A 109 18.15 -5.48 3.48
C LEU A 109 18.23 -5.02 4.93
N MET A 110 17.23 -5.30 5.75
CA MET A 110 17.23 -4.98 7.18
C MET A 110 18.06 -5.96 8.03
N GLY A 111 18.72 -6.95 7.42
CA GLY A 111 19.71 -7.81 8.11
C GLY A 111 19.13 -8.59 9.31
N GLY A 112 17.89 -9.07 9.23
CA GLY A 112 17.19 -9.78 10.30
C GLY A 112 16.49 -8.89 11.33
N MET A 113 16.68 -7.57 11.26
CA MET A 113 15.88 -6.61 12.04
C MET A 113 14.48 -6.52 11.42
N ARG A 114 13.43 -6.65 12.23
CA ARG A 114 12.06 -6.51 11.74
C ARG A 114 11.59 -5.07 11.91
N PRO A 115 10.88 -4.50 10.93
CA PRO A 115 10.19 -3.23 11.12
C PRO A 115 8.98 -3.42 12.05
N ASP A 116 8.66 -2.40 12.82
CA ASP A 116 7.47 -2.36 13.67
C ASP A 116 6.23 -2.02 12.83
N LEU A 117 6.44 -1.32 11.72
CA LEU A 117 5.40 -0.87 10.79
C LEU A 117 5.96 -0.81 9.36
N LEU A 118 5.14 -1.17 8.38
CA LEU A 118 5.39 -0.87 6.98
C LEU A 118 4.37 0.18 6.52
N LEU A 119 4.88 1.28 5.94
CA LEU A 119 4.07 2.28 5.26
C LEU A 119 4.35 2.22 3.76
N CYS A 120 3.29 2.16 2.95
CA CYS A 120 3.38 2.18 1.49
C CYS A 120 2.69 3.42 0.94
N GLY A 121 3.40 4.27 0.21
CA GLY A 121 2.87 5.52 -0.36
C GLY A 121 3.84 6.71 -0.23
N VAL A 122 3.41 7.96 -0.04
CA VAL A 122 2.02 8.39 -0.23
C VAL A 122 1.71 8.39 -1.73
N ASN A 123 0.74 7.60 -2.15
CA ASN A 123 0.40 7.47 -3.57
C ASN A 123 -0.17 8.77 -4.13
N ARG A 124 0.20 9.10 -5.37
CA ARG A 124 -0.40 10.18 -6.12
C ARG A 124 -1.72 9.74 -6.74
N GLY A 125 -2.78 9.85 -6.00
CA GLY A 125 -4.14 9.43 -6.36
C GLY A 125 -4.74 8.54 -5.30
N ALA A 126 -6.05 8.61 -5.14
CA ALA A 126 -6.76 7.75 -4.21
C ALA A 126 -6.83 6.30 -4.71
N ASN A 127 -6.74 5.37 -3.78
CA ASN A 127 -6.94 3.94 -4.01
C ASN A 127 -8.24 3.51 -3.32
N LEU A 128 -9.34 3.43 -4.07
CA LEU A 128 -10.69 3.24 -3.55
C LEU A 128 -11.44 2.14 -4.29
N GLY A 129 -12.41 1.55 -3.63
CA GLY A 129 -13.31 0.57 -4.21
C GLY A 129 -12.56 -0.57 -4.89
N MET A 130 -13.13 -1.10 -5.98
CA MET A 130 -12.52 -2.21 -6.72
C MET A 130 -11.16 -1.85 -7.37
N GLU A 131 -10.85 -0.57 -7.54
CA GLU A 131 -9.59 -0.14 -8.17
C GLU A 131 -8.37 -0.47 -7.29
N THR A 132 -8.55 -0.73 -6.00
CA THR A 132 -7.49 -1.22 -5.10
C THR A 132 -6.83 -2.52 -5.59
N VAL A 133 -7.53 -3.31 -6.42
CA VAL A 133 -6.99 -4.53 -7.06
C VAL A 133 -5.79 -4.23 -7.96
N PHE A 134 -5.77 -3.05 -8.59
CA PHE A 134 -4.69 -2.63 -9.50
C PHE A 134 -3.59 -1.82 -8.80
N SER A 135 -3.81 -1.43 -7.54
CA SER A 135 -2.89 -0.56 -6.81
C SER A 135 -1.62 -1.28 -6.39
N GLY A 136 -0.47 -0.75 -6.83
CA GLY A 136 0.84 -1.17 -6.33
C GLY A 136 1.07 -0.75 -4.88
N THR A 137 0.54 0.41 -4.47
CA THR A 137 0.60 0.91 -3.09
C THR A 137 -0.10 -0.05 -2.12
N VAL A 138 -1.34 -0.45 -2.44
CA VAL A 138 -2.08 -1.44 -1.64
C VAL A 138 -1.37 -2.80 -1.68
N GLY A 139 -0.86 -3.21 -2.85
CA GLY A 139 -0.10 -4.45 -3.02
C GLY A 139 1.15 -4.51 -2.14
N GLY A 140 1.91 -3.42 -2.05
CA GLY A 140 3.07 -3.32 -1.17
C GLY A 140 2.71 -3.45 0.31
N ALA A 141 1.65 -2.77 0.75
CA ALA A 141 1.15 -2.90 2.12
C ALA A 141 0.62 -4.31 2.43
N MET A 142 -0.10 -4.93 1.49
CA MET A 142 -0.55 -6.32 1.63
C MET A 142 0.62 -7.29 1.72
N THR A 143 1.69 -7.07 0.95
CA THR A 143 2.92 -7.89 1.06
C THR A 143 3.53 -7.76 2.46
N GLY A 144 3.63 -6.56 3.00
CA GLY A 144 4.10 -6.34 4.37
C GLY A 144 3.27 -7.10 5.41
N MET A 145 1.94 -7.04 5.29
CA MET A 145 1.02 -7.80 6.13
C MET A 145 1.26 -9.32 6.02
N MET A 146 1.42 -9.85 4.81
CA MET A 146 1.71 -11.28 4.59
C MET A 146 3.04 -11.71 5.20
N LEU A 147 4.00 -10.80 5.29
CA LEU A 147 5.28 -11.01 5.98
C LEU A 147 5.15 -10.83 7.51
N GLY A 148 3.93 -10.63 8.03
CA GLY A 148 3.64 -10.47 9.46
C GLY A 148 4.09 -9.11 10.01
N VAL A 149 4.15 -8.08 9.18
CA VAL A 149 4.41 -6.69 9.58
C VAL A 149 3.09 -5.90 9.54
N PRO A 150 2.71 -5.20 10.62
CA PRO A 150 1.60 -4.25 10.55
C PRO A 150 1.81 -3.28 9.40
N SER A 151 0.81 -3.09 8.53
CA SER A 151 1.02 -2.36 7.28
C SER A 151 -0.13 -1.42 6.96
N ILE A 152 0.22 -0.23 6.46
CA ILE A 152 -0.72 0.82 6.05
C ILE A 152 -0.34 1.31 4.65
N ALA A 153 -1.29 1.32 3.73
CA ALA A 153 -1.22 2.03 2.47
C ALA A 153 -1.75 3.45 2.67
N LEU A 154 -1.04 4.46 2.16
CA LEU A 154 -1.39 5.87 2.28
C LEU A 154 -1.48 6.48 0.88
N SER A 155 -2.58 7.19 0.60
CA SER A 155 -2.87 7.78 -0.72
C SER A 155 -3.42 9.19 -0.57
N GLN A 156 -2.98 10.11 -1.43
CA GLN A 156 -3.47 11.49 -1.51
C GLN A 156 -4.30 11.66 -2.78
N ALA A 157 -5.59 11.91 -2.63
CA ALA A 157 -6.46 12.26 -3.74
C ALA A 157 -6.03 13.57 -4.41
N TRP A 158 -6.38 13.75 -5.68
CA TRP A 158 -6.16 14.96 -6.42
C TRP A 158 -7.27 15.15 -7.49
N THR A 159 -7.57 16.39 -7.78
CA THR A 159 -8.40 16.81 -8.92
C THR A 159 -7.51 17.19 -10.10
N ASP A 160 -6.41 17.90 -9.83
CA ASP A 160 -5.34 18.18 -10.80
C ASP A 160 -4.07 17.42 -10.41
N ARG A 161 -3.63 16.48 -11.26
CA ARG A 161 -2.43 15.65 -11.03
C ARG A 161 -1.13 16.44 -10.89
N TYR A 162 -1.11 17.71 -11.33
CA TYR A 162 0.04 18.60 -11.24
C TYR A 162 0.02 19.50 -10.01
N GLN A 163 -1.10 19.52 -9.26
CA GLN A 163 -1.31 20.36 -8.09
C GLN A 163 -1.79 19.53 -6.86
N VAL A 164 -1.12 18.44 -6.61
CA VAL A 164 -1.49 17.53 -5.49
C VAL A 164 -1.26 18.21 -4.14
N GLN A 165 -2.25 18.14 -3.25
CA GLN A 165 -2.22 18.72 -1.91
C GLN A 165 -1.39 17.87 -0.94
N TRP A 166 -0.11 17.69 -1.25
CA TRP A 166 0.81 16.86 -0.44
C TRP A 166 0.89 17.27 1.02
N GLN A 167 0.71 18.57 1.29
CA GLN A 167 0.75 19.13 2.64
C GLN A 167 -0.36 18.54 3.53
N THR A 168 -1.48 18.13 2.97
CA THR A 168 -2.58 17.50 3.71
C THR A 168 -2.14 16.17 4.32
N ALA A 169 -1.58 15.28 3.52
CA ALA A 169 -1.04 14.02 4.02
C ALA A 169 0.16 14.25 4.96
N ALA A 170 1.05 15.21 4.65
CA ALA A 170 2.20 15.54 5.49
C ALA A 170 1.79 16.01 6.90
N THR A 171 0.77 16.86 6.98
CA THR A 171 0.31 17.45 8.26
C THR A 171 -0.53 16.47 9.07
N LEU A 172 -1.46 15.77 8.44
CA LEU A 172 -2.43 14.94 9.14
C LEU A 172 -1.98 13.49 9.32
N GLY A 173 -1.10 13.00 8.43
CA GLY A 173 -0.64 11.62 8.38
C GLY A 173 -0.07 11.09 9.69
N PRO A 174 0.85 11.81 10.38
CA PRO A 174 1.40 11.33 11.65
C PRO A 174 0.32 11.10 12.72
N GLY A 175 -0.65 12.02 12.82
CA GLY A 175 -1.78 11.91 13.75
C GLY A 175 -2.68 10.72 13.43
N VAL A 176 -3.01 10.53 12.15
CA VAL A 176 -3.81 9.40 11.65
C VAL A 176 -3.14 8.07 11.96
N VAL A 177 -1.85 7.93 11.65
CA VAL A 177 -1.12 6.67 11.92
C VAL A 177 -1.06 6.40 13.42
N ARG A 178 -0.76 7.40 14.28
CA ARG A 178 -0.78 7.23 15.74
C ARG A 178 -2.14 6.77 16.26
N GLN A 179 -3.24 7.37 15.75
CA GLN A 179 -4.58 6.99 16.14
C GLN A 179 -4.90 5.54 15.77
N LEU A 180 -4.56 5.11 14.55
CA LEU A 180 -4.77 3.75 14.08
C LEU A 180 -3.92 2.74 14.88
N LEU A 181 -2.66 3.06 15.17
CA LEU A 181 -1.80 2.23 16.01
C LEU A 181 -2.35 2.07 17.43
N ALA A 182 -2.92 3.14 18.02
CA ALA A 182 -3.52 3.08 19.34
C ALA A 182 -4.78 2.20 19.40
N ILE A 183 -5.57 2.16 18.31
CA ILE A 183 -6.73 1.27 18.17
C ILE A 183 -6.26 -0.18 17.97
N GLY A 184 -5.26 -0.37 17.11
CA GLY A 184 -4.80 -1.68 16.64
C GLY A 184 -5.75 -2.33 15.64
N TRP A 185 -5.26 -3.29 14.89
CA TRP A 185 -6.04 -4.10 13.94
C TRP A 185 -5.53 -5.53 13.86
N GLY A 186 -6.28 -6.42 13.18
CA GLY A 186 -5.95 -7.85 13.06
C GLY A 186 -4.74 -8.14 12.17
N GLU A 187 -4.06 -9.24 12.43
CA GLU A 187 -2.83 -9.67 11.74
C GLU A 187 -3.00 -9.88 10.23
N ALA A 188 -4.14 -10.44 9.82
CA ALA A 188 -4.47 -10.68 8.42
C ALA A 188 -5.16 -9.47 7.76
N THR A 189 -4.85 -8.25 8.23
CA THR A 189 -5.46 -7.02 7.75
C THR A 189 -4.37 -5.98 7.49
N CYS A 190 -4.40 -5.32 6.35
CA CYS A 190 -3.72 -4.05 6.14
C CYS A 190 -4.74 -2.91 6.10
N LEU A 191 -4.31 -1.71 6.46
CA LEU A 191 -5.17 -0.54 6.40
C LEU A 191 -4.89 0.26 5.13
N ASN A 192 -5.95 0.66 4.43
CA ASN A 192 -5.88 1.54 3.28
C ASN A 192 -6.41 2.91 3.68
N VAL A 193 -5.56 3.91 3.73
CA VAL A 193 -5.88 5.28 4.15
C VAL A 193 -5.82 6.21 2.95
N ASN A 194 -6.88 6.98 2.75
CA ASN A 194 -6.96 7.97 1.68
C ASN A 194 -7.24 9.36 2.25
N PHE A 195 -6.43 10.33 1.84
CA PHE A 195 -6.61 11.75 2.17
C PHE A 195 -7.36 12.45 1.03
N PRO A 196 -8.36 13.31 1.34
CA PRO A 196 -9.11 14.05 0.32
C PRO A 196 -8.25 15.16 -0.32
N ASP A 197 -8.65 15.60 -1.50
CA ASP A 197 -8.03 16.74 -2.20
C ASP A 197 -8.52 18.08 -1.60
N LEU A 198 -8.11 18.36 -0.38
CA LEU A 198 -8.43 19.55 0.39
C LEU A 198 -7.21 20.01 1.17
N PRO A 199 -7.06 21.31 1.48
CA PRO A 199 -6.12 21.79 2.48
C PRO A 199 -6.41 21.17 3.86
N ALA A 200 -5.37 20.96 4.67
CA ALA A 200 -5.47 20.23 5.94
C ALA A 200 -6.56 20.77 6.90
N GLU A 201 -6.78 22.08 6.89
CA GLU A 201 -7.76 22.78 7.73
C GLU A 201 -9.21 22.49 7.31
N GLY A 202 -9.42 22.09 6.05
CA GLY A 202 -10.74 21.76 5.49
C GLY A 202 -11.10 20.28 5.56
N VAL A 203 -10.17 19.44 6.05
CA VAL A 203 -10.35 17.99 6.05
C VAL A 203 -11.22 17.55 7.24
N GLY A 204 -12.21 16.69 6.95
CA GLY A 204 -13.07 16.09 7.98
C GLY A 204 -12.36 14.98 8.76
N ALA A 205 -13.04 14.46 9.76
CA ALA A 205 -12.50 13.44 10.68
C ALA A 205 -12.11 12.14 9.94
N LEU A 206 -11.19 11.38 10.55
CA LEU A 206 -10.87 10.01 10.14
C LEU A 206 -12.13 9.14 10.26
N THR A 207 -12.54 8.56 9.14
CA THR A 207 -13.78 7.80 8.99
C THR A 207 -13.49 6.37 8.55
N LEU A 208 -14.04 5.41 9.29
CA LEU A 208 -14.04 4.01 8.87
C LEU A 208 -15.01 3.84 7.70
N ALA A 209 -14.57 3.19 6.64
CA ALA A 209 -15.39 2.94 5.46
C ALA A 209 -15.25 1.51 4.95
N ARG A 210 -16.24 1.07 4.20
CA ARG A 210 -16.21 -0.17 3.43
C ARG A 210 -15.64 0.09 2.03
N GLN A 211 -15.00 -0.91 1.46
CA GLN A 211 -14.62 -0.87 0.06
C GLN A 211 -15.87 -0.75 -0.81
N GLY A 212 -16.00 0.38 -1.52
CA GLY A 212 -17.11 0.63 -2.44
C GLY A 212 -16.97 -0.13 -3.77
N VAL A 213 -17.93 0.08 -4.65
CA VAL A 213 -17.90 -0.51 -6.00
C VAL A 213 -16.81 0.12 -6.87
N GLY A 214 -16.43 1.37 -6.61
CA GLY A 214 -15.43 2.09 -7.40
C GLY A 214 -16.04 2.95 -8.51
N LEU A 215 -15.18 3.71 -9.16
CA LEU A 215 -15.56 4.57 -10.29
C LEU A 215 -15.27 3.91 -11.64
N LEU A 216 -14.57 2.79 -11.67
CA LEU A 216 -14.20 2.08 -12.88
C LEU A 216 -15.44 1.52 -13.58
N GLN A 217 -15.74 2.04 -14.78
CA GLN A 217 -16.83 1.57 -15.64
C GLN A 217 -16.36 0.58 -16.70
N GLY A 218 -15.05 0.57 -17.00
CA GLY A 218 -14.45 -0.33 -17.99
C GLY A 218 -13.03 0.07 -18.34
N MET A 219 -12.47 -0.68 -19.27
CA MET A 219 -11.15 -0.42 -19.84
C MET A 219 -11.28 -0.22 -21.34
N GLN A 220 -10.43 0.62 -21.91
CA GLN A 220 -10.35 0.82 -23.36
C GLN A 220 -8.89 0.79 -23.81
N VAL A 221 -8.69 0.50 -25.09
CA VAL A 221 -7.38 0.55 -25.73
C VAL A 221 -7.36 1.72 -26.69
N GLU A 222 -6.43 2.64 -26.46
CA GLU A 222 -6.14 3.75 -27.36
C GLU A 222 -4.98 3.37 -28.26
N THR A 223 -5.15 3.52 -29.58
CA THR A 223 -4.13 3.16 -30.57
C THR A 223 -3.56 4.40 -31.22
N GLY A 224 -2.26 4.45 -31.35
CA GLY A 224 -1.53 5.49 -32.07
C GLY A 224 -0.44 4.88 -32.96
N THR A 225 0.25 5.73 -33.70
CA THR A 225 1.41 5.37 -34.52
C THR A 225 2.56 6.29 -34.17
N ASP A 226 3.74 5.73 -33.95
CA ASP A 226 4.94 6.50 -33.66
C ASP A 226 5.52 7.17 -34.94
N PRO A 227 6.51 8.08 -34.83
CA PRO A 227 7.13 8.73 -35.99
C PRO A 227 7.82 7.79 -36.99
N ARG A 228 8.05 6.53 -36.62
CA ARG A 228 8.65 5.49 -37.48
C ARG A 228 7.60 4.61 -38.15
N GLY A 229 6.29 4.90 -37.94
CA GLY A 229 5.19 4.14 -38.51
C GLY A 229 4.82 2.87 -37.75
N LEU A 230 5.35 2.65 -36.53
CA LEU A 230 5.02 1.50 -35.69
C LEU A 230 3.80 1.83 -34.84
N SER A 231 2.83 0.90 -34.82
CA SER A 231 1.64 1.03 -33.97
C SER A 231 2.00 0.82 -32.51
N TYR A 232 1.40 1.61 -31.62
CA TYR A 232 1.44 1.42 -30.18
C TYR A 232 0.03 1.50 -29.59
N HIS A 233 -0.14 0.95 -28.40
CA HIS A 233 -1.43 0.84 -27.73
C HIS A 233 -1.28 1.25 -26.26
N TRP A 234 -2.26 2.03 -25.75
CA TRP A 234 -2.38 2.37 -24.34
C TRP A 234 -3.64 1.75 -23.75
N ILE A 235 -3.52 1.10 -22.60
CA ILE A 235 -4.69 0.71 -21.80
C ILE A 235 -5.09 1.91 -20.95
N ALA A 236 -6.34 2.33 -21.07
CA ALA A 236 -6.91 3.43 -20.30
C ALA A 236 -8.12 2.96 -19.49
N PHE A 237 -8.22 3.42 -18.24
CA PHE A 237 -9.39 3.22 -17.41
C PHE A 237 -10.47 4.23 -17.76
N ARG A 238 -11.68 3.73 -18.06
CA ARG A 238 -12.85 4.57 -18.19
C ARG A 238 -13.55 4.67 -16.85
N ARG A 239 -13.55 5.86 -16.26
CA ARG A 239 -14.18 6.15 -14.96
C ARG A 239 -15.43 6.99 -15.14
N GLY A 240 -16.37 6.84 -14.23
CA GLY A 240 -17.58 7.63 -14.17
C GLY A 240 -18.38 7.32 -12.90
N PRO A 241 -19.44 8.11 -12.65
CA PRO A 241 -20.27 7.91 -11.46
C PRO A 241 -20.91 6.51 -11.47
N ARG A 242 -20.94 5.89 -10.31
CA ARG A 242 -21.60 4.60 -10.03
C ARG A 242 -22.27 4.69 -8.67
N GLU A 243 -23.38 3.99 -8.52
CA GLU A 243 -23.99 3.81 -7.22
C GLU A 243 -23.04 3.03 -6.31
N GLN A 244 -22.76 3.57 -5.14
CA GLN A 244 -21.90 2.98 -4.14
C GLN A 244 -22.74 2.25 -3.08
N GLY A 245 -22.17 1.26 -2.42
CA GLY A 245 -22.80 0.64 -1.27
C GLY A 245 -22.77 1.54 -0.03
N PRO A 246 -23.49 1.17 1.03
CA PRO A 246 -23.49 1.92 2.27
C PRO A 246 -22.08 2.03 2.88
N GLU A 247 -21.80 3.17 3.52
CA GLU A 247 -20.52 3.46 4.18
C GLU A 247 -19.30 3.35 3.23
N SER A 248 -19.49 3.68 1.96
CA SER A 248 -18.46 3.56 0.90
C SER A 248 -17.28 4.48 1.16
N ASP A 249 -16.07 3.97 0.87
CA ASP A 249 -14.81 4.72 0.90
C ASP A 249 -14.83 5.90 -0.08
N ILE A 250 -15.52 5.74 -1.22
CA ILE A 250 -15.66 6.77 -2.25
C ILE A 250 -16.50 7.94 -1.74
N ASP A 251 -17.71 7.65 -1.22
CA ASP A 251 -18.61 8.70 -0.75
C ASP A 251 -18.03 9.44 0.45
N ALA A 252 -17.37 8.71 1.36
CA ALA A 252 -16.71 9.32 2.51
C ALA A 252 -15.56 10.25 2.09
N LEU A 253 -14.72 9.85 1.11
CA LEU A 253 -13.64 10.69 0.61
C LEU A 253 -14.19 11.92 -0.14
N GLN A 254 -15.22 11.74 -0.98
CA GLN A 254 -15.88 12.84 -1.69
C GLN A 254 -16.53 13.84 -0.73
N ALA A 255 -16.97 13.39 0.45
CA ALA A 255 -17.44 14.26 1.51
C ALA A 255 -16.30 14.98 2.27
N GLY A 256 -15.07 14.93 1.78
CA GLY A 256 -13.90 15.61 2.35
C GLY A 256 -13.34 14.98 3.64
N ARG A 257 -13.61 13.71 3.91
CA ARG A 257 -13.13 13.00 5.09
C ARG A 257 -11.85 12.23 4.79
N ILE A 258 -11.00 12.03 5.80
CA ILE A 258 -9.95 11.01 5.72
C ILE A 258 -10.62 9.65 5.87
N VAL A 259 -10.31 8.73 4.96
CA VAL A 259 -10.97 7.43 4.93
C VAL A 259 -9.98 6.33 5.28
N VAL A 260 -10.37 5.41 6.15
CA VAL A 260 -9.65 4.16 6.40
C VAL A 260 -10.52 2.97 6.08
N THR A 261 -10.01 2.08 5.23
CA THR A 261 -10.67 0.82 4.84
C THR A 261 -9.77 -0.35 5.22
N PRO A 262 -10.19 -1.25 6.13
CA PRO A 262 -9.46 -2.47 6.42
C PRO A 262 -9.58 -3.44 5.25
N LEU A 263 -8.44 -3.92 4.73
CA LEU A 263 -8.39 -4.84 3.60
C LEU A 263 -7.74 -6.18 3.98
N ARG A 264 -8.21 -7.26 3.35
CA ARG A 264 -7.66 -8.62 3.44
C ARG A 264 -7.36 -9.17 2.06
N TYR A 265 -6.51 -10.19 2.00
CA TYR A 265 -6.23 -10.90 0.75
C TYR A 265 -7.30 -11.95 0.39
N ASP A 266 -8.12 -12.38 1.36
CA ASP A 266 -9.21 -13.34 1.13
C ASP A 266 -10.28 -12.71 0.24
N ARG A 267 -10.48 -13.30 -0.92
CA ARG A 267 -11.41 -12.88 -1.97
C ARG A 267 -12.54 -13.89 -2.18
N THR A 268 -12.74 -14.82 -1.26
CA THR A 268 -13.82 -15.78 -1.31
C THR A 268 -15.15 -15.03 -1.26
N ASP A 269 -15.98 -15.20 -2.29
CA ASP A 269 -17.37 -14.77 -2.27
C ASP A 269 -18.15 -15.80 -1.44
N GLU A 270 -18.45 -15.46 -0.20
CA GLU A 270 -19.10 -16.37 0.73
C GLU A 270 -20.51 -16.74 0.30
N GLU A 271 -21.26 -15.83 -0.33
CA GLU A 271 -22.60 -16.11 -0.83
C GLU A 271 -22.56 -17.12 -1.98
N ALA A 272 -21.68 -16.90 -2.96
CA ALA A 272 -21.45 -17.84 -4.07
C ALA A 272 -20.91 -19.17 -3.55
N TYR A 273 -19.99 -19.17 -2.59
CA TYR A 273 -19.48 -20.39 -1.96
C TYR A 273 -20.60 -21.21 -1.33
N GLN A 274 -21.48 -20.61 -0.54
CA GLN A 274 -22.60 -21.30 0.11
C GLN A 274 -23.64 -21.83 -0.92
N LEU A 275 -23.85 -21.09 -2.03
CA LEU A 275 -24.70 -21.54 -3.11
C LEU A 275 -24.15 -22.81 -3.78
N LEU A 276 -22.87 -22.79 -4.15
CA LEU A 276 -22.19 -23.92 -4.79
C LEU A 276 -22.07 -25.13 -3.84
N ALA A 277 -21.83 -24.91 -2.57
CA ALA A 277 -21.72 -25.97 -1.57
C ALA A 277 -23.01 -26.79 -1.36
N LYS A 278 -24.17 -26.28 -1.78
CA LYS A 278 -25.43 -27.02 -1.76
C LYS A 278 -25.55 -28.04 -2.89
N SER A 279 -24.79 -27.84 -3.98
CA SER A 279 -24.91 -28.63 -5.19
C SER A 279 -23.68 -29.49 -5.49
N LEU A 280 -22.53 -29.15 -4.95
CA LEU A 280 -21.28 -29.89 -5.14
C LEU A 280 -21.11 -30.93 -4.02
N PRO A 281 -20.67 -32.17 -4.35
CA PRO A 281 -20.37 -33.18 -3.35
C PRO A 281 -19.24 -32.68 -2.44
N ARG A 282 -19.37 -32.92 -1.13
CA ARG A 282 -18.30 -32.78 -0.16
C ARG A 282 -17.71 -34.16 0.06
N GLU A 283 -16.42 -34.33 -0.23
CA GLU A 283 -15.70 -35.57 0.12
C GLU A 283 -15.61 -35.74 1.65
#